data_efab52908ab1c57ac4331add366c72a2
#
_entry.id   efab52908ab1c57ac4331add366c72a2
#
_cell.length_a   1.000
_cell.length_b   1.000
_cell.length_c   1.000
_cell.angle_alpha   90.00
_cell.angle_beta   90.00
_cell.angle_gamma   90.00
#
_symmetry.space_group_name_H-M   'P 1'
#
loop_
_entity.id
_entity.type
_entity.pdbx_description
1 polymer ?
#
loop_
_entity_poly.entity_id
_entity_poly.type
_entity_poly.pdbx_seq_one_letter_code
_entity_poly.pdbx_strand_id
1 'polypeptide(L)'
;GYVSSAVLLYDAAYVTVRDLEITNRAEAVIGERYSQADKMQRTGVAVVAKDKGIRRGITLQNLLVHDVNGNVYDKHMNNGGIYMTALRPQNEASTGAARFGDILVEGCYVAHVSRWGIAVGYTYAHAQFQGAALDEKPFAAYGHENIVIRDNYVKAAGGDGITVMYALRPLVEHNTADSVACEMNDRIYSEPGNRLGKVAAAIWPWKCKDALFRYNEAVDTRLNQDGMAYDADSGDGTVYEYNYSRMNEGGCVMFCLQEAIHNTFRRNVSYDDLGGTISPSENPDARIEENTFYVRNGVPFVRPHMGGGSYTERDNTVIPLPEKE
;
A
#
# COMPACT_ATOMS: atom_id res chain seq x y z
N GLY A 1 -20.65 5.81 9.28
CA GLY A 1 -19.60 6.73 9.71
C GLY A 1 -19.49 7.90 8.75
N TYR A 2 -19.14 9.05 9.27
CA TYR A 2 -18.90 10.23 8.45
C TYR A 2 -17.43 10.25 8.02
N VAL A 3 -17.16 10.61 6.76
CA VAL A 3 -15.82 10.88 6.24
C VAL A 3 -15.66 12.38 6.12
N SER A 4 -14.63 12.94 6.74
CA SER A 4 -14.21 14.31 6.53
C SER A 4 -13.07 14.33 5.52
N SER A 5 -13.23 15.06 4.43
CA SER A 5 -12.18 15.23 3.39
C SER A 5 -11.90 16.71 3.19
N ALA A 6 -10.63 17.11 3.22
CA ALA A 6 -10.28 18.50 2.92
C ALA A 6 -10.52 18.82 1.45
N VAL A 7 -10.16 17.88 0.56
CA VAL A 7 -10.49 17.93 -0.85
C VAL A 7 -11.26 16.66 -1.22
N LEU A 8 -12.44 16.82 -1.83
CA LEU A 8 -13.28 15.72 -2.29
C LEU A 8 -13.53 15.82 -3.79
N LEU A 9 -13.07 14.84 -4.54
CA LEU A 9 -13.42 14.62 -5.93
C LEU A 9 -14.45 13.48 -6.01
N TYR A 10 -15.73 13.82 -6.17
CA TYR A 10 -16.82 12.86 -6.22
C TYR A 10 -17.36 12.74 -7.64
N ASP A 11 -17.26 11.54 -8.20
CA ASP A 11 -17.60 11.26 -9.61
C ASP A 11 -16.94 12.23 -10.62
N ALA A 12 -15.82 12.82 -10.24
CA ALA A 12 -15.06 13.72 -11.08
C ALA A 12 -14.28 12.95 -12.16
N ALA A 13 -14.02 13.60 -13.27
CA ALA A 13 -13.16 13.10 -14.34
C ALA A 13 -12.47 14.31 -15.03
N TYR A 14 -11.27 14.07 -15.58
CA TYR A 14 -10.47 15.07 -16.27
C TYR A 14 -10.18 16.31 -15.41
N VAL A 15 -9.73 16.03 -14.18
CA VAL A 15 -9.40 17.05 -13.16
C VAL A 15 -7.96 16.93 -12.76
N THR A 16 -7.27 18.05 -12.69
CA THR A 16 -5.95 18.18 -12.07
C THR A 16 -6.06 18.99 -10.79
N VAL A 17 -5.61 18.42 -9.68
CA VAL A 17 -5.40 19.14 -8.40
C VAL A 17 -3.90 19.20 -8.16
N ARG A 18 -3.36 20.40 -8.05
CA ARG A 18 -1.91 20.58 -7.92
C ARG A 18 -1.54 21.81 -7.11
N ASP A 19 -0.28 21.80 -6.63
CA ASP A 19 0.38 22.94 -6.01
C ASP A 19 -0.39 23.50 -4.79
N LEU A 20 -0.94 22.60 -3.97
CA LEU A 20 -1.71 22.95 -2.77
C LEU A 20 -1.09 22.33 -1.52
N GLU A 21 -1.17 23.07 -0.42
CA GLU A 21 -1.01 22.55 0.93
C GLU A 21 -2.38 22.14 1.49
N ILE A 22 -2.49 20.91 2.00
CA ILE A 22 -3.74 20.30 2.39
C ILE A 22 -3.58 19.67 3.77
N THR A 23 -4.41 20.11 4.73
CA THR A 23 -4.49 19.53 6.07
C THR A 23 -5.92 19.16 6.41
N ASN A 24 -6.10 18.18 7.31
CA ASN A 24 -7.42 17.84 7.84
C ASN A 24 -7.28 17.32 9.27
N ARG A 25 -7.01 18.26 10.18
CA ARG A 25 -6.75 17.98 11.59
C ARG A 25 -7.97 18.24 12.44
N ALA A 26 -8.29 17.32 13.34
CA ALA A 26 -9.21 17.58 14.43
C ALA A 26 -8.46 18.13 15.64
N GLU A 27 -9.07 19.06 16.38
CA GLU A 27 -8.46 19.62 17.59
C GLU A 27 -8.43 18.63 18.75
N ALA A 28 -9.26 17.61 18.74
CA ALA A 28 -9.36 16.68 19.85
C ALA A 28 -8.55 15.42 19.60
N VAL A 29 -7.78 15.04 20.60
CA VAL A 29 -7.29 13.69 20.89
C VAL A 29 -6.07 13.25 20.11
N ILE A 30 -5.06 14.08 20.10
CA ILE A 30 -3.71 13.59 19.87
C ILE A 30 -3.20 12.97 21.17
N GLY A 31 -2.92 11.66 21.15
CA GLY A 31 -2.32 10.95 22.29
C GLY A 31 -3.29 10.14 23.14
N GLU A 32 -4.59 10.23 22.93
CA GLU A 32 -5.53 9.29 23.50
C GLU A 32 -5.74 8.10 22.54
N ARG A 33 -5.90 6.93 23.12
CA ARG A 33 -6.19 5.72 22.38
C ARG A 33 -7.44 5.94 21.55
N TYR A 34 -7.33 5.83 20.25
CA TYR A 34 -8.48 5.84 19.37
C TYR A 34 -9.43 4.72 19.79
N SER A 35 -10.56 5.07 20.40
CA SER A 35 -11.62 4.11 20.59
C SER A 35 -12.46 4.00 19.32
N GLN A 36 -13.15 2.88 19.12
CA GLN A 36 -14.04 2.73 17.96
C GLN A 36 -15.14 3.79 17.91
N ALA A 37 -15.55 4.32 19.04
CA ALA A 37 -16.60 5.30 19.14
C ALA A 37 -16.23 6.69 18.61
N ASP A 38 -14.94 7.06 18.64
CA ASP A 38 -14.46 8.42 18.33
C ASP A 38 -14.00 8.59 16.88
N LYS A 39 -14.45 7.72 15.99
CA LYS A 39 -13.86 7.50 14.68
C LYS A 39 -14.45 8.33 13.58
N MET A 40 -14.06 9.55 13.48
CA MET A 40 -14.18 10.23 12.20
C MET A 40 -13.05 9.79 11.28
N GLN A 41 -13.42 9.24 10.13
CA GLN A 41 -12.47 9.03 9.05
C GLN A 41 -12.13 10.38 8.42
N ARG A 42 -10.83 10.63 8.22
CA ARG A 42 -10.34 11.87 7.65
C ARG A 42 -9.41 11.59 6.51
N THR A 43 -9.59 12.32 5.41
CA THR A 43 -8.66 12.32 4.29
C THR A 43 -8.19 13.73 3.98
N GLY A 44 -6.96 13.85 3.54
CA GLY A 44 -6.48 15.05 2.89
C GLY A 44 -7.20 15.20 1.54
N VAL A 45 -6.97 14.27 0.64
CA VAL A 45 -7.64 14.17 -0.66
C VAL A 45 -8.41 12.85 -0.76
N ALA A 46 -9.71 12.91 -0.96
CA ALA A 46 -10.54 11.77 -1.28
C ALA A 46 -11.01 11.82 -2.73
N VAL A 47 -10.85 10.71 -3.45
CA VAL A 47 -11.39 10.54 -4.79
C VAL A 47 -12.38 9.39 -4.77
N VAL A 48 -13.63 9.67 -5.13
CA VAL A 48 -14.72 8.70 -5.07
C VAL A 48 -15.33 8.52 -6.45
N ALA A 49 -15.33 7.28 -6.95
CA ALA A 49 -16.12 6.86 -8.10
C ALA A 49 -17.36 6.14 -7.62
N LYS A 50 -18.56 6.51 -8.10
CA LYS A 50 -19.80 5.85 -7.70
C LYS A 50 -20.81 5.71 -8.83
N ASP A 51 -21.46 6.80 -9.24
CA ASP A 51 -22.66 6.76 -10.07
C ASP A 51 -22.44 7.18 -11.54
N LYS A 52 -21.19 7.25 -11.98
CA LYS A 52 -20.84 7.71 -13.33
C LYS A 52 -19.90 6.75 -14.07
N GLY A 53 -19.87 5.48 -13.68
CA GLY A 53 -18.99 4.47 -14.29
C GLY A 53 -17.50 4.76 -14.09
N ILE A 54 -16.69 4.53 -15.11
CA ILE A 54 -15.26 4.78 -15.01
C ILE A 54 -14.93 6.28 -14.91
N ARG A 55 -14.11 6.65 -13.91
CA ARG A 55 -13.61 8.02 -13.72
C ARG A 55 -12.19 8.12 -14.25
N ARG A 56 -11.99 8.90 -15.30
CA ARG A 56 -10.72 9.00 -16.03
C ARG A 56 -10.04 10.35 -15.88
N GLY A 57 -8.72 10.34 -16.11
CA GLY A 57 -7.95 11.58 -16.27
C GLY A 57 -7.85 12.41 -15.00
N ILE A 58 -7.63 11.75 -13.85
CA ILE A 58 -7.44 12.47 -12.59
C ILE A 58 -5.94 12.53 -12.29
N THR A 59 -5.43 13.75 -12.15
CA THR A 59 -4.04 14.03 -11.79
C THR A 59 -3.99 14.73 -10.44
N LEU A 60 -3.23 14.16 -9.51
CA LEU A 60 -2.87 14.77 -8.23
C LEU A 60 -1.36 15.03 -8.27
N GLN A 61 -0.95 16.29 -8.27
CA GLN A 61 0.43 16.65 -8.55
C GLN A 61 0.97 17.72 -7.60
N ASN A 62 2.20 17.54 -7.12
CA ASN A 62 2.90 18.52 -6.27
C ASN A 62 2.07 18.96 -5.05
N LEU A 63 1.37 18.04 -4.40
CA LEU A 63 0.59 18.32 -3.21
C LEU A 63 1.44 18.15 -1.96
N LEU A 64 1.31 19.08 -1.01
CA LEU A 64 1.77 18.93 0.35
C LEU A 64 0.58 18.54 1.22
N VAL A 65 0.45 17.25 1.54
CA VAL A 65 -0.67 16.73 2.36
C VAL A 65 -0.12 16.32 3.71
N HIS A 66 -0.58 16.96 4.78
CA HIS A 66 -0.05 16.63 6.09
C HIS A 66 -1.05 16.89 7.23
N ASP A 67 -0.73 16.35 8.42
CA ASP A 67 -1.56 16.49 9.61
C ASP A 67 -3.03 16.10 9.38
N VAL A 68 -3.22 14.87 8.90
CA VAL A 68 -4.54 14.26 8.69
C VAL A 68 -4.77 13.19 9.75
N ASN A 69 -5.36 13.57 10.88
CA ASN A 69 -5.50 12.73 12.05
C ASN A 69 -6.86 12.02 12.13
N GLY A 70 -7.13 11.11 11.22
CA GLY A 70 -8.35 10.30 11.24
C GLY A 70 -8.17 8.97 12.00
N ASN A 71 -9.02 8.02 11.66
CA ASN A 71 -9.04 6.71 12.25
C ASN A 71 -7.95 5.79 11.66
N VAL A 72 -7.05 5.31 12.48
CA VAL A 72 -6.00 4.40 12.05
C VAL A 72 -6.49 2.95 11.88
N TYR A 73 -7.60 2.58 12.48
CA TYR A 73 -8.08 1.19 12.56
C TYR A 73 -8.80 0.68 11.32
N ASP A 74 -9.38 1.56 10.52
CA ASP A 74 -10.19 1.14 9.39
C ASP A 74 -9.36 1.07 8.10
N LYS A 75 -9.02 -0.15 7.71
CA LYS A 75 -8.21 -0.43 6.52
C LYS A 75 -8.98 -0.23 5.21
N HIS A 76 -10.30 -0.27 5.22
CA HIS A 76 -11.09 -0.31 4.00
C HIS A 76 -11.84 0.99 3.68
N MET A 77 -11.61 2.03 4.44
CA MET A 77 -12.36 3.28 4.31
C MET A 77 -11.46 4.47 3.99
N ASN A 78 -12.07 5.52 3.45
CA ASN A 78 -11.40 6.78 3.14
C ASN A 78 -10.75 7.37 4.39
N ASN A 79 -9.46 7.16 4.54
CA ASN A 79 -8.74 7.55 5.73
C ASN A 79 -7.24 7.68 5.44
N GLY A 80 -6.70 8.85 5.64
CA GLY A 80 -5.27 9.12 5.42
C GLY A 80 -4.99 10.31 4.50
N GLY A 81 -3.85 10.33 3.87
CA GLY A 81 -3.38 11.44 3.03
C GLY A 81 -4.16 11.54 1.73
N ILE A 82 -3.94 10.63 0.82
CA ILE A 82 -4.60 10.55 -0.48
C ILE A 82 -5.26 9.17 -0.59
N TYR A 83 -6.59 9.13 -0.73
CA TYR A 83 -7.31 7.86 -0.83
C TYR A 83 -8.36 7.87 -1.94
N MET A 84 -8.30 6.86 -2.81
CA MET A 84 -9.25 6.66 -3.89
C MET A 84 -10.09 5.42 -3.62
N THR A 85 -11.41 5.50 -3.81
CA THR A 85 -12.32 4.36 -3.59
C THR A 85 -13.43 4.31 -4.63
N ALA A 86 -13.82 3.10 -4.99
CA ALA A 86 -14.96 2.84 -5.87
C ALA A 86 -16.13 2.28 -5.05
N LEU A 87 -17.22 3.01 -4.98
CA LEU A 87 -18.44 2.64 -4.27
C LEU A 87 -19.47 2.01 -5.23
N ARG A 88 -20.35 1.19 -4.69
CA ARG A 88 -21.41 0.56 -5.50
C ARG A 88 -22.32 1.63 -6.09
N PRO A 89 -22.49 1.66 -7.43
CA PRO A 89 -23.43 2.57 -8.09
C PRO A 89 -24.87 2.27 -7.69
N GLN A 90 -25.73 3.29 -7.73
CA GLN A 90 -27.16 3.11 -7.50
C GLN A 90 -27.79 2.28 -8.62
N ASN A 91 -27.35 2.46 -9.86
CA ASN A 91 -27.84 1.71 -11.01
C ASN A 91 -26.68 1.35 -11.95
N GLU A 92 -25.98 0.26 -11.62
CA GLU A 92 -24.81 -0.21 -12.37
C GLU A 92 -25.16 -0.56 -13.83
N ALA A 93 -26.38 -1.06 -14.09
CA ALA A 93 -26.80 -1.41 -15.45
C ALA A 93 -26.84 -0.18 -16.38
N SER A 94 -27.11 1.00 -15.85
CA SER A 94 -27.16 2.24 -16.63
C SER A 94 -25.85 3.02 -16.65
N THR A 95 -25.07 2.96 -15.58
CA THR A 95 -23.84 3.77 -15.44
C THR A 95 -22.57 3.01 -15.77
N GLY A 96 -22.62 1.68 -15.77
CA GLY A 96 -21.46 0.81 -15.72
C GLY A 96 -20.85 0.74 -14.32
N ALA A 97 -19.86 -0.12 -14.16
CA ALA A 97 -19.16 -0.30 -12.89
C ALA A 97 -18.35 0.95 -12.52
N ALA A 98 -18.44 1.35 -11.25
CA ALA A 98 -17.60 2.42 -10.70
C ALA A 98 -16.15 1.94 -10.59
N ARG A 99 -15.23 2.61 -11.27
CA ARG A 99 -13.79 2.30 -11.28
C ARG A 99 -12.97 3.48 -11.78
N PHE A 100 -11.66 3.37 -11.71
CA PHE A 100 -10.74 4.41 -12.13
C PHE A 100 -9.97 4.03 -13.40
N GLY A 101 -9.64 5.03 -14.20
CA GLY A 101 -8.73 4.91 -15.34
C GLY A 101 -7.92 6.19 -15.54
N ASP A 102 -6.71 6.06 -16.10
CA ASP A 102 -5.85 7.21 -16.38
C ASP A 102 -5.61 8.08 -15.13
N ILE A 103 -5.10 7.47 -14.07
CA ILE A 103 -4.79 8.12 -12.80
C ILE A 103 -3.29 8.39 -12.70
N LEU A 104 -2.94 9.62 -12.36
CA LEU A 104 -1.58 10.02 -12.03
C LEU A 104 -1.52 10.67 -10.65
N VAL A 105 -0.68 10.10 -9.76
CA VAL A 105 -0.28 10.75 -8.49
C VAL A 105 1.22 10.97 -8.54
N GLU A 106 1.66 12.22 -8.59
CA GLU A 106 3.04 12.57 -8.89
C GLU A 106 3.57 13.73 -8.05
N GLY A 107 4.80 13.60 -7.57
CA GLY A 107 5.51 14.70 -6.89
C GLY A 107 4.88 15.16 -5.58
N CYS A 108 4.05 14.34 -4.95
CA CYS A 108 3.38 14.69 -3.70
C CYS A 108 4.26 14.39 -2.49
N TYR A 109 4.22 15.27 -1.50
CA TYR A 109 4.74 15.02 -0.17
C TYR A 109 3.58 14.78 0.80
N VAL A 110 3.52 13.59 1.38
CA VAL A 110 2.44 13.18 2.29
C VAL A 110 3.04 12.81 3.64
N ALA A 111 2.66 13.51 4.72
CA ALA A 111 3.29 13.29 6.02
C ALA A 111 2.31 13.38 7.20
N HIS A 112 2.58 12.60 8.26
CA HIS A 112 1.78 12.63 9.50
C HIS A 112 0.29 12.45 9.23
N VAL A 113 -0.05 11.36 8.54
CA VAL A 113 -1.42 10.99 8.19
C VAL A 113 -1.81 9.69 8.87
N SER A 114 -3.09 9.51 9.20
CA SER A 114 -3.51 8.46 10.12
C SER A 114 -3.34 7.04 9.62
N ARG A 115 -3.84 6.68 8.46
CA ARG A 115 -3.80 5.28 8.00
C ARG A 115 -3.00 5.13 6.72
N TRP A 116 -3.53 5.65 5.63
CA TRP A 116 -2.94 5.52 4.31
C TRP A 116 -2.11 6.75 3.96
N GLY A 117 -0.91 6.55 3.47
CA GLY A 117 -0.18 7.62 2.81
C GLY A 117 -0.84 7.96 1.48
N ILE A 118 -0.65 7.10 0.49
CA ILE A 118 -1.28 7.19 -0.84
C ILE A 118 -1.89 5.84 -1.18
N ALA A 119 -3.19 5.79 -1.46
CA ALA A 119 -3.84 4.55 -1.84
C ALA A 119 -4.85 4.70 -2.99
N VAL A 120 -4.68 3.88 -4.01
CA VAL A 120 -5.79 3.48 -4.87
C VAL A 120 -6.41 2.26 -4.21
N GLY A 121 -7.47 2.50 -3.44
CA GLY A 121 -7.90 1.60 -2.40
C GLY A 121 -9.07 0.71 -2.79
N TYR A 122 -9.95 0.50 -1.83
CA TYR A 122 -10.98 -0.53 -1.87
C TYR A 122 -12.05 -0.28 -2.93
N THR A 123 -12.53 -1.38 -3.54
CA THR A 123 -13.68 -1.36 -4.45
C THR A 123 -14.85 -2.19 -3.91
N TYR A 124 -16.08 -1.73 -4.16
CA TYR A 124 -17.29 -2.50 -3.88
C TYR A 124 -17.33 -3.84 -4.64
N ALA A 125 -16.60 -3.94 -5.73
CA ALA A 125 -16.54 -5.13 -6.59
C ALA A 125 -15.49 -6.15 -6.12
N HIS A 126 -14.97 -6.04 -4.91
CA HIS A 126 -13.95 -6.93 -4.31
C HIS A 126 -14.19 -8.42 -4.60
N ALA A 127 -15.44 -8.88 -4.53
CA ALA A 127 -15.79 -10.28 -4.75
C ALA A 127 -15.50 -10.77 -6.19
N GLN A 128 -15.25 -9.89 -7.15
CA GLN A 128 -14.89 -10.25 -8.52
C GLN A 128 -13.41 -10.67 -8.65
N PHE A 129 -12.57 -10.37 -7.65
CA PHE A 129 -11.12 -10.60 -7.66
C PHE A 129 -10.72 -11.72 -6.67
N GLN A 130 -11.47 -12.82 -6.67
CA GLN A 130 -11.17 -13.96 -5.81
C GLN A 130 -10.27 -14.98 -6.51
N GLY A 131 -9.50 -15.71 -5.71
CA GLY A 131 -8.57 -16.73 -6.18
C GLY A 131 -7.18 -16.18 -6.50
N ALA A 132 -6.28 -17.11 -6.81
CA ALA A 132 -4.89 -16.81 -7.07
C ALA A 132 -4.64 -16.39 -8.52
N ALA A 133 -5.00 -17.22 -9.47
CA ALA A 133 -4.85 -16.92 -10.90
C ALA A 133 -5.90 -15.89 -11.34
N LEU A 134 -5.50 -14.64 -11.39
CA LEU A 134 -6.38 -13.54 -11.76
C LEU A 134 -6.49 -13.44 -13.30
N ASP A 135 -7.68 -13.73 -13.80
CA ASP A 135 -8.02 -13.52 -15.21
C ASP A 135 -8.14 -12.01 -15.53
N GLU A 136 -7.85 -11.60 -16.76
CA GLU A 136 -8.04 -10.20 -17.19
C GLU A 136 -9.52 -9.78 -17.28
N LYS A 137 -10.43 -10.72 -17.38
CA LYS A 137 -11.85 -10.45 -17.54
C LYS A 137 -12.47 -9.62 -16.39
N PRO A 138 -12.27 -9.92 -15.11
CA PRO A 138 -12.75 -9.07 -14.03
C PRO A 138 -12.09 -7.68 -14.03
N PHE A 139 -10.84 -7.56 -14.48
CA PHE A 139 -10.22 -6.23 -14.61
C PHE A 139 -10.85 -5.40 -15.71
N ALA A 140 -11.19 -5.99 -16.85
CA ALA A 140 -11.87 -5.27 -17.94
C ALA A 140 -13.23 -4.70 -17.49
N ALA A 141 -13.94 -5.41 -16.60
CA ALA A 141 -15.26 -5.01 -16.11
C ALA A 141 -15.20 -4.08 -14.89
N TYR A 142 -14.36 -4.39 -13.90
CA TYR A 142 -14.40 -3.79 -12.57
C TYR A 142 -13.04 -3.24 -12.10
N GLY A 143 -11.94 -3.61 -12.73
CA GLY A 143 -10.60 -3.25 -12.31
C GLY A 143 -10.23 -1.82 -12.69
N HIS A 144 -9.26 -1.29 -11.94
CA HIS A 144 -8.63 -0.02 -12.29
C HIS A 144 -7.63 -0.23 -13.43
N GLU A 145 -7.47 0.76 -14.28
CA GLU A 145 -6.59 0.69 -15.44
C GLU A 145 -5.74 1.96 -15.59
N ASN A 146 -4.53 1.81 -16.12
CA ASN A 146 -3.61 2.91 -16.34
C ASN A 146 -3.40 3.76 -15.06
N ILE A 147 -2.99 3.10 -13.98
CA ILE A 147 -2.68 3.73 -12.70
C ILE A 147 -1.17 3.96 -12.61
N VAL A 148 -0.77 5.19 -12.39
CA VAL A 148 0.63 5.60 -12.21
C VAL A 148 0.77 6.37 -10.91
N ILE A 149 1.66 5.90 -10.02
CA ILE A 149 2.05 6.59 -8.78
C ILE A 149 3.55 6.74 -8.80
N ARG A 150 4.06 7.97 -8.92
CA ARG A 150 5.49 8.20 -9.05
C ARG A 150 6.00 9.48 -8.40
N ASP A 151 7.30 9.48 -8.08
CA ASP A 151 8.01 10.65 -7.56
C ASP A 151 7.39 11.22 -6.27
N ASN A 152 6.75 10.38 -5.45
CA ASN A 152 6.12 10.79 -4.20
C ASN A 152 6.99 10.46 -2.99
N TYR A 153 6.85 11.25 -1.93
CA TYR A 153 7.46 11.01 -0.64
C TYR A 153 6.37 10.89 0.44
N VAL A 154 6.27 9.71 1.05
CA VAL A 154 5.34 9.46 2.16
C VAL A 154 6.13 9.29 3.44
N LYS A 155 5.83 10.11 4.46
CA LYS A 155 6.51 10.06 5.75
C LYS A 155 5.54 9.91 6.90
N ALA A 156 5.87 9.03 7.83
CA ALA A 156 5.11 8.86 9.06
C ALA A 156 3.59 8.69 8.82
N ALA A 157 3.22 7.83 7.88
CA ALA A 157 1.85 7.36 7.78
C ALA A 157 1.59 6.38 8.94
N GLY A 158 0.44 6.53 9.61
CA GLY A 158 0.09 5.69 10.75
C GLY A 158 -0.05 4.22 10.41
N GLY A 159 -0.47 3.91 9.20
CA GLY A 159 -0.51 2.57 8.61
C GLY A 159 0.34 2.47 7.35
N ASP A 160 -0.28 2.08 6.26
CA ASP A 160 0.39 1.77 4.99
C ASP A 160 0.96 3.01 4.29
N GLY A 161 2.08 2.86 3.61
CA GLY A 161 2.71 3.95 2.87
C GLY A 161 2.04 4.20 1.52
N ILE A 162 2.30 3.35 0.53
CA ILE A 162 1.78 3.48 -0.84
C ILE A 162 1.19 2.15 -1.28
N THR A 163 -0.08 2.19 -1.70
CA THR A 163 -0.81 0.97 -2.07
C THR A 163 -1.64 1.16 -3.33
N VAL A 164 -1.64 0.11 -4.19
CA VAL A 164 -2.55 0.01 -5.33
C VAL A 164 -3.31 -1.30 -5.24
N MET A 165 -4.63 -1.23 -5.36
CA MET A 165 -5.50 -2.40 -5.29
C MET A 165 -6.33 -2.54 -6.57
N TYR A 166 -6.65 -3.77 -6.94
CA TYR A 166 -7.55 -4.15 -8.04
C TYR A 166 -7.22 -3.51 -9.39
N ALA A 167 -5.96 -3.31 -9.68
CA ALA A 167 -5.50 -2.68 -10.91
C ALA A 167 -4.83 -3.69 -11.86
N LEU A 168 -5.07 -3.50 -13.15
CA LEU A 168 -4.35 -4.21 -14.21
C LEU A 168 -3.13 -3.37 -14.61
N ARG A 169 -1.94 -3.98 -14.50
CA ARG A 169 -0.64 -3.40 -14.87
C ARG A 169 -0.40 -2.00 -14.28
N PRO A 170 -0.64 -1.78 -12.97
CA PRO A 170 -0.29 -0.49 -12.37
C PRO A 170 1.23 -0.31 -12.33
N LEU A 171 1.66 0.96 -12.45
CA LEU A 171 3.06 1.37 -12.34
C LEU A 171 3.26 2.21 -11.08
N VAL A 172 4.15 1.75 -10.20
CA VAL A 172 4.56 2.47 -8.98
C VAL A 172 6.07 2.61 -9.00
N GLU A 173 6.56 3.85 -9.20
CA GLU A 173 7.99 4.06 -9.41
C GLU A 173 8.52 5.35 -8.78
N HIS A 174 9.82 5.35 -8.41
CA HIS A 174 10.50 6.52 -7.86
C HIS A 174 9.81 7.14 -6.63
N ASN A 175 9.18 6.31 -5.79
CA ASN A 175 8.56 6.77 -4.57
C ASN A 175 9.43 6.42 -3.36
N THR A 176 9.28 7.20 -2.29
CA THR A 176 9.86 6.88 -0.98
C THR A 176 8.76 6.75 0.07
N ALA A 177 8.80 5.66 0.84
CA ALA A 177 8.01 5.47 2.06
C ALA A 177 8.96 5.44 3.26
N ASP A 178 8.86 6.43 4.14
CA ASP A 178 9.75 6.66 5.28
C ASP A 178 8.97 6.61 6.60
N SER A 179 9.39 5.76 7.52
CA SER A 179 8.84 5.66 8.89
C SER A 179 7.33 5.41 8.91
N VAL A 180 6.81 4.62 7.98
CA VAL A 180 5.38 4.30 7.90
C VAL A 180 5.00 3.18 8.87
N ALA A 181 3.70 2.88 8.99
CA ALA A 181 3.13 2.00 10.01
C ALA A 181 3.39 2.49 11.44
N CYS A 182 3.62 3.77 11.64
CA CYS A 182 4.09 4.32 12.92
C CYS A 182 3.03 4.28 14.04
N GLU A 183 1.75 4.09 13.71
CA GLU A 183 0.65 3.97 14.68
C GLU A 183 0.07 2.54 14.78
N MET A 184 0.63 1.58 14.05
CA MET A 184 0.12 0.20 13.98
C MET A 184 0.80 -0.77 14.95
N ASN A 185 1.12 -0.33 16.15
CA ASN A 185 1.75 -1.16 17.16
C ASN A 185 0.80 -1.51 18.31
N ASP A 186 1.11 -2.59 19.04
CA ASP A 186 0.26 -3.08 20.15
C ASP A 186 0.12 -2.11 21.33
N ARG A 187 0.96 -1.09 21.43
CA ARG A 187 0.87 -0.06 22.48
C ARG A 187 -0.23 0.94 22.18
N ILE A 188 -0.44 1.26 20.91
CA ILE A 188 -1.42 2.23 20.42
C ILE A 188 -2.70 1.51 20.00
N TYR A 189 -2.55 0.36 19.33
CA TYR A 189 -3.66 -0.43 18.81
C TYR A 189 -4.21 -1.39 19.86
N SER A 190 -5.26 -0.98 20.53
CA SER A 190 -5.82 -1.73 21.67
C SER A 190 -7.14 -2.47 21.38
N GLU A 191 -7.63 -2.45 20.15
CA GLU A 191 -8.90 -3.10 19.79
C GLU A 191 -8.76 -4.62 19.72
N PRO A 192 -9.35 -5.38 20.64
CA PRO A 192 -9.32 -6.81 20.59
C PRO A 192 -10.11 -7.34 19.38
N GLY A 193 -9.53 -8.29 18.67
CA GLY A 193 -10.21 -9.02 17.59
C GLY A 193 -10.17 -8.38 16.19
N ASN A 194 -9.70 -7.16 16.02
CA ASN A 194 -9.55 -6.56 14.69
C ASN A 194 -8.16 -6.84 14.09
N ARG A 195 -8.00 -8.03 13.52
CA ARG A 195 -6.72 -8.44 12.89
C ARG A 195 -6.37 -7.58 11.67
N LEU A 196 -7.35 -7.19 10.85
CA LEU A 196 -7.14 -6.42 9.62
C LEU A 196 -6.59 -5.01 9.89
N GLY A 197 -6.93 -4.44 11.03
CA GLY A 197 -6.39 -3.17 11.42
C GLY A 197 -4.91 -3.19 11.78
N LYS A 198 -4.35 -4.36 12.17
CA LYS A 198 -2.98 -4.50 12.70
C LYS A 198 -1.93 -4.85 11.65
N VAL A 199 -2.28 -4.84 10.39
CA VAL A 199 -1.38 -5.16 9.28
C VAL A 199 -1.12 -3.94 8.41
N ALA A 200 0.15 -3.68 8.12
CA ALA A 200 0.59 -2.59 7.26
C ALA A 200 1.99 -2.87 6.72
N ALA A 201 2.23 -2.48 5.48
CA ALA A 201 3.52 -2.52 4.81
C ALA A 201 3.83 -1.18 4.13
N ALA A 202 5.08 -0.98 3.66
CA ALA A 202 5.44 0.31 3.13
C ALA A 202 4.90 0.55 1.72
N ILE A 203 5.21 -0.32 0.76
CA ILE A 203 4.82 -0.13 -0.66
C ILE A 203 4.36 -1.46 -1.25
N TRP A 204 3.06 -1.56 -1.60
CA TRP A 204 2.51 -2.87 -1.96
C TRP A 204 1.24 -2.81 -2.83
N PRO A 205 0.98 -3.86 -3.66
CA PRO A 205 -0.29 -4.08 -4.33
C PRO A 205 -1.21 -5.03 -3.56
N TRP A 206 -2.50 -4.96 -3.84
CA TRP A 206 -3.45 -6.00 -3.45
C TRP A 206 -4.41 -6.35 -4.58
N LYS A 207 -4.52 -7.65 -4.88
CA LYS A 207 -5.40 -8.13 -5.95
C LYS A 207 -5.14 -7.42 -7.29
N CYS A 208 -3.89 -7.09 -7.56
CA CYS A 208 -3.46 -6.56 -8.84
C CYS A 208 -2.97 -7.68 -9.76
N LYS A 209 -3.01 -7.43 -11.07
CA LYS A 209 -2.41 -8.30 -12.07
C LYS A 209 -1.29 -7.58 -12.81
N ASP A 210 -0.15 -8.26 -12.96
CA ASP A 210 1.04 -7.77 -13.66
C ASP A 210 1.49 -6.37 -13.17
N ALA A 211 1.47 -6.15 -11.85
CA ALA A 211 1.87 -4.88 -11.25
C ALA A 211 3.39 -4.70 -11.31
N LEU A 212 3.85 -3.49 -11.64
CA LEU A 212 5.27 -3.15 -11.66
C LEU A 212 5.60 -2.08 -10.62
N PHE A 213 6.48 -2.46 -9.68
CA PHE A 213 7.04 -1.60 -8.64
C PHE A 213 8.54 -1.48 -8.85
N ARG A 214 9.03 -0.28 -9.19
CA ARG A 214 10.45 -0.11 -9.47
C ARG A 214 11.02 1.21 -9.01
N TYR A 215 12.31 1.22 -8.70
CA TYR A 215 13.04 2.41 -8.25
C TYR A 215 12.42 3.08 -7.03
N ASN A 216 11.71 2.32 -6.18
CA ASN A 216 11.15 2.83 -4.95
C ASN A 216 12.10 2.62 -3.78
N GLU A 217 11.94 3.43 -2.74
CA GLU A 217 12.61 3.29 -1.46
C GLU A 217 11.62 3.06 -0.34
N ALA A 218 11.91 2.11 0.54
CA ALA A 218 11.13 1.87 1.75
C ALA A 218 12.08 1.78 2.94
N VAL A 219 11.96 2.74 3.86
CA VAL A 219 12.88 2.86 4.98
C VAL A 219 12.14 3.00 6.31
N ASP A 220 12.67 2.34 7.35
CA ASP A 220 12.16 2.45 8.72
C ASP A 220 10.67 2.11 8.89
N THR A 221 10.10 1.19 8.12
CA THR A 221 8.73 0.70 8.32
C THR A 221 8.62 0.03 9.69
N ARG A 222 7.64 0.45 10.49
CA ARG A 222 7.53 -0.01 11.87
C ARG A 222 6.85 -1.37 11.98
N LEU A 223 7.30 -2.15 12.97
CA LEU A 223 6.78 -3.49 13.22
C LEU A 223 5.31 -3.43 13.66
N ASN A 224 4.56 -4.24 13.02
CA ASN A 224 3.19 -4.59 13.35
C ASN A 224 3.05 -6.11 13.14
N GLN A 225 1.95 -6.67 12.69
CA GLN A 225 1.96 -8.07 12.27
C GLN A 225 2.83 -8.29 11.02
N ASP A 226 2.92 -7.31 10.13
CA ASP A 226 3.71 -7.33 8.90
C ASP A 226 4.96 -6.45 9.02
N GLY A 227 4.90 -5.20 8.61
CA GLY A 227 5.97 -4.21 8.78
C GLY A 227 7.11 -4.32 7.76
N MET A 228 6.87 -4.94 6.60
CA MET A 228 7.86 -5.08 5.54
C MET A 228 7.97 -3.82 4.70
N ALA A 229 9.10 -3.70 3.99
CA ALA A 229 9.28 -2.71 2.94
C ALA A 229 8.32 -2.97 1.77
N TYR A 230 8.25 -4.20 1.30
CA TYR A 230 7.46 -4.62 0.14
C TYR A 230 6.61 -5.84 0.49
N ASP A 231 5.40 -5.89 -0.07
CA ASP A 231 4.49 -7.01 0.12
C ASP A 231 3.74 -7.31 -1.19
N ALA A 232 3.99 -8.46 -1.80
CA ALA A 232 3.20 -8.94 -2.92
C ALA A 232 1.97 -9.67 -2.38
N ASP A 233 0.90 -8.92 -2.05
CA ASP A 233 -0.29 -9.46 -1.40
C ASP A 233 -1.37 -9.86 -2.39
N SER A 234 -1.70 -11.15 -2.39
CA SER A 234 -2.89 -11.70 -3.07
C SER A 234 -3.03 -11.22 -4.53
N GLY A 235 -1.95 -11.20 -5.29
CA GLY A 235 -1.90 -10.74 -6.67
C GLY A 235 -1.28 -11.78 -7.60
N ASP A 236 -1.35 -11.52 -8.90
CA ASP A 236 -0.82 -12.40 -9.94
C ASP A 236 0.19 -11.64 -10.81
N GLY A 237 1.46 -12.05 -10.75
CA GLY A 237 2.52 -11.50 -11.60
C GLY A 237 3.08 -10.16 -11.15
N THR A 238 3.07 -9.82 -9.86
CA THR A 238 3.72 -8.61 -9.33
C THR A 238 5.23 -8.71 -9.51
N VAL A 239 5.83 -7.64 -10.04
CA VAL A 239 7.28 -7.50 -10.17
C VAL A 239 7.77 -6.33 -9.33
N TYR A 240 8.71 -6.62 -8.43
CA TYR A 240 9.53 -5.62 -7.74
C TYR A 240 10.94 -5.64 -8.35
N GLU A 241 11.37 -4.52 -8.94
CA GLU A 241 12.72 -4.44 -9.50
C GLU A 241 13.39 -3.08 -9.26
N TYR A 242 14.71 -3.12 -9.02
CA TYR A 242 15.52 -1.92 -8.78
C TYR A 242 15.06 -1.08 -7.59
N ASN A 243 14.39 -1.70 -6.59
CA ASN A 243 14.00 -1.00 -5.38
C ASN A 243 15.08 -1.09 -4.31
N TYR A 244 15.00 -0.17 -3.36
CA TYR A 244 15.86 -0.15 -2.19
C TYR A 244 15.03 -0.28 -0.91
N SER A 245 15.50 -1.08 0.05
CA SER A 245 14.91 -1.16 1.38
C SER A 245 15.96 -1.02 2.47
N ARG A 246 15.58 -0.41 3.60
CA ARG A 246 16.51 -0.24 4.71
C ARG A 246 15.80 -0.18 6.05
N MET A 247 16.35 -0.92 7.04
CA MET A 247 15.95 -0.82 8.45
C MET A 247 14.46 -1.09 8.71
N ASN A 248 13.76 -1.78 7.81
CA ASN A 248 12.36 -2.12 8.01
C ASN A 248 12.22 -3.20 9.08
N GLU A 249 11.43 -2.93 10.12
CA GLU A 249 11.33 -3.80 11.29
C GLU A 249 10.68 -5.15 10.97
N GLY A 250 9.79 -5.21 10.00
CA GLY A 250 9.17 -6.45 9.51
C GLY A 250 9.99 -7.21 8.47
N GLY A 251 11.01 -6.59 7.89
CA GLY A 251 11.86 -7.19 6.86
C GLY A 251 11.76 -6.53 5.49
N CYS A 252 12.41 -7.15 4.50
CA CYS A 252 12.47 -6.59 3.15
C CYS A 252 11.21 -6.89 2.34
N VAL A 253 10.92 -8.15 2.03
CA VAL A 253 9.80 -8.52 1.16
C VAL A 253 8.99 -9.68 1.70
N MET A 254 7.66 -9.56 1.59
CA MET A 254 6.72 -10.66 1.80
C MET A 254 6.00 -11.01 0.49
N PHE A 255 5.63 -12.28 0.38
CA PHE A 255 4.72 -12.79 -0.63
C PHE A 255 3.51 -13.36 0.10
N CYS A 256 2.44 -12.57 0.18
CA CYS A 256 1.40 -12.80 1.17
C CYS A 256 0.34 -13.78 0.71
N LEU A 257 0.44 -14.97 1.29
CA LEU A 257 -0.49 -16.09 1.23
C LEU A 257 -0.58 -16.80 -0.14
N GLN A 258 -1.45 -17.79 -0.18
CA GLN A 258 -1.62 -18.71 -1.32
C GLN A 258 -2.14 -18.02 -2.60
N GLU A 259 -2.74 -16.85 -2.46
CA GLU A 259 -3.24 -16.06 -3.60
C GLU A 259 -2.20 -15.10 -4.18
N ALA A 260 -0.99 -15.07 -3.64
CA ALA A 260 0.14 -14.29 -4.16
C ALA A 260 0.99 -15.16 -5.08
N ILE A 261 0.69 -15.18 -6.39
CA ILE A 261 1.31 -16.10 -7.35
C ILE A 261 2.09 -15.39 -8.46
N HIS A 262 3.03 -16.11 -9.08
CA HIS A 262 3.88 -15.67 -10.19
C HIS A 262 4.65 -14.37 -9.91
N ASN A 263 4.87 -14.04 -8.64
CA ASN A 263 5.53 -12.81 -8.22
C ASN A 263 7.05 -12.92 -8.35
N THR A 264 7.68 -11.80 -8.69
CA THR A 264 9.14 -11.73 -8.87
C THR A 264 9.72 -10.54 -8.10
N PHE A 265 10.73 -10.81 -7.29
CA PHE A 265 11.55 -9.81 -6.61
C PHE A 265 12.98 -9.88 -7.20
N ARG A 266 13.38 -8.89 -8.01
CA ARG A 266 14.65 -8.95 -8.73
C ARG A 266 15.41 -7.64 -8.76
N ARG A 267 16.74 -7.71 -8.75
CA ARG A 267 17.64 -6.55 -8.88
C ARG A 267 17.38 -5.46 -7.84
N ASN A 268 16.90 -5.86 -6.67
CA ASN A 268 16.69 -4.95 -5.57
C ASN A 268 17.89 -4.98 -4.61
N VAL A 269 17.99 -3.94 -3.80
CA VAL A 269 18.97 -3.86 -2.71
C VAL A 269 18.24 -3.75 -1.38
N SER A 270 18.48 -4.69 -0.48
CA SER A 270 18.03 -4.64 0.91
C SER A 270 19.23 -4.36 1.81
N TYR A 271 19.12 -3.36 2.66
CA TYR A 271 20.19 -2.98 3.56
C TYR A 271 19.73 -2.98 5.01
N ASP A 272 20.19 -3.97 5.77
CA ASP A 272 19.97 -4.03 7.23
C ASP A 272 18.49 -4.05 7.64
N ASP A 273 17.63 -4.72 6.86
CA ASP A 273 16.25 -4.95 7.24
C ASP A 273 16.16 -5.88 8.44
N LEU A 274 15.36 -5.53 9.44
CA LEU A 274 15.50 -6.06 10.80
C LEU A 274 14.72 -7.37 11.04
N GLY A 275 13.59 -7.52 10.40
CA GLY A 275 12.71 -8.67 10.62
C GLY A 275 13.06 -9.92 9.81
N GLY A 276 14.02 -9.83 8.91
CA GLY A 276 14.41 -10.87 7.97
C GLY A 276 14.45 -10.33 6.54
N THR A 277 14.92 -11.15 5.61
CA THR A 277 15.08 -10.70 4.23
C THR A 277 13.86 -11.01 3.41
N ILE A 278 13.44 -12.26 3.38
CA ILE A 278 12.26 -12.71 2.64
C ILE A 278 11.26 -13.41 3.54
N SER A 279 9.98 -13.23 3.28
CA SER A 279 8.89 -13.93 3.96
C SER A 279 7.95 -14.54 2.92
N PRO A 280 8.06 -15.85 2.66
CA PRO A 280 7.26 -16.51 1.62
C PRO A 280 5.80 -16.72 2.01
N SER A 281 5.43 -16.71 3.28
CA SER A 281 4.06 -16.66 3.81
C SER A 281 3.02 -17.47 3.03
N GLU A 282 3.23 -18.79 2.91
CA GLU A 282 2.36 -19.75 2.21
C GLU A 282 2.23 -19.56 0.68
N ASN A 283 2.88 -18.58 0.06
CA ASN A 283 2.83 -18.45 -1.39
C ASN A 283 3.46 -19.66 -2.11
N PRO A 284 2.97 -20.03 -3.31
CA PRO A 284 3.41 -21.27 -3.95
C PRO A 284 4.68 -21.16 -4.81
N ASP A 285 5.05 -19.98 -5.33
CA ASP A 285 5.95 -19.92 -6.48
C ASP A 285 6.75 -18.61 -6.65
N ALA A 286 7.05 -17.88 -5.58
CA ALA A 286 7.81 -16.63 -5.66
C ALA A 286 9.20 -16.85 -6.31
N ARG A 287 9.66 -15.86 -7.07
CA ARG A 287 11.00 -15.83 -7.68
C ARG A 287 11.81 -14.68 -7.11
N ILE A 288 13.02 -14.99 -6.64
CA ILE A 288 13.93 -14.06 -5.98
C ILE A 288 15.26 -14.10 -6.72
N GLU A 289 15.52 -13.09 -7.54
CA GLU A 289 16.56 -13.17 -8.55
C GLU A 289 17.45 -11.90 -8.58
N GLU A 290 18.77 -12.10 -8.71
CA GLU A 290 19.72 -11.01 -8.95
C GLU A 290 19.67 -9.87 -7.93
N ASN A 291 19.29 -10.14 -6.66
CA ASN A 291 19.22 -9.13 -5.60
C ASN A 291 20.52 -9.06 -4.80
N THR A 292 20.74 -7.94 -4.13
CA THR A 292 21.82 -7.80 -3.14
C THR A 292 21.21 -7.55 -1.76
N PHE A 293 21.51 -8.42 -0.82
CA PHE A 293 21.02 -8.37 0.55
C PHE A 293 22.16 -8.15 1.53
N TYR A 294 22.19 -7.02 2.22
CA TYR A 294 23.10 -6.74 3.33
C TYR A 294 22.41 -7.11 4.63
N VAL A 295 22.85 -8.19 5.27
CA VAL A 295 22.16 -8.81 6.39
C VAL A 295 23.02 -8.75 7.64
N ARG A 296 22.50 -8.20 8.75
CA ARG A 296 23.21 -8.21 10.03
C ARG A 296 23.23 -9.59 10.66
N ASN A 297 24.24 -9.84 11.49
CA ASN A 297 24.33 -11.07 12.26
C ASN A 297 23.06 -11.29 13.11
N GLY A 298 22.55 -12.53 13.12
CA GLY A 298 21.35 -12.93 13.89
C GLY A 298 20.02 -12.63 13.22
N VAL A 299 19.96 -11.93 12.09
CA VAL A 299 18.73 -11.74 11.30
C VAL A 299 18.57 -12.93 10.34
N PRO A 300 17.44 -13.65 10.36
CA PRO A 300 17.23 -14.76 9.45
C PRO A 300 17.07 -14.28 8.01
N PHE A 301 17.65 -15.00 7.05
CA PHE A 301 17.39 -14.72 5.64
C PHE A 301 15.93 -14.96 5.29
N VAL A 302 15.37 -16.08 5.74
CA VAL A 302 13.93 -16.35 5.61
C VAL A 302 13.25 -16.10 6.96
N ARG A 303 12.33 -15.16 6.98
CA ARG A 303 11.49 -14.89 8.15
C ARG A 303 10.40 -15.94 8.24
N PRO A 304 10.31 -16.72 9.33
CA PRO A 304 9.17 -17.59 9.54
C PRO A 304 7.95 -16.76 9.93
N HIS A 305 7.07 -16.54 8.97
CA HIS A 305 5.86 -15.74 9.16
C HIS A 305 4.68 -16.42 8.45
N MET A 306 3.57 -16.59 9.16
CA MET A 306 2.32 -17.19 8.65
C MET A 306 2.50 -18.50 7.86
N GLY A 307 3.32 -19.42 8.38
CA GLY A 307 3.55 -20.71 7.74
C GLY A 307 4.67 -20.71 6.71
N GLY A 308 4.89 -21.85 6.09
CA GLY A 308 5.85 -22.04 5.02
C GLY A 308 5.29 -21.60 3.67
N GLY A 309 6.15 -21.24 2.75
CA GLY A 309 5.81 -20.99 1.35
C GLY A 309 6.93 -21.49 0.47
N SER A 310 6.73 -21.46 -0.84
CA SER A 310 7.71 -21.87 -1.83
C SER A 310 8.26 -20.66 -2.59
N TYR A 311 9.54 -20.72 -2.88
CA TYR A 311 10.22 -19.73 -3.70
C TYR A 311 11.40 -20.38 -4.42
N THR A 312 11.86 -19.73 -5.47
CA THR A 312 13.11 -20.09 -6.16
C THR A 312 14.08 -18.93 -6.06
N GLU A 313 15.37 -19.26 -5.93
CA GLU A 313 16.45 -18.28 -5.88
C GLU A 313 17.37 -18.43 -7.07
N ARG A 314 17.82 -17.28 -7.62
CA ARG A 314 18.85 -17.28 -8.67
C ARG A 314 19.69 -16.01 -8.57
N ASP A 315 21.01 -16.21 -8.58
CA ASP A 315 22.00 -15.13 -8.71
C ASP A 315 21.90 -14.01 -7.65
N ASN A 316 21.36 -14.32 -6.45
CA ASN A 316 21.34 -13.38 -5.34
C ASN A 316 22.70 -13.31 -4.65
N THR A 317 23.06 -12.11 -4.16
CA THR A 317 24.25 -11.88 -3.34
C THR A 317 23.84 -11.55 -1.92
N VAL A 318 24.33 -12.30 -0.94
CA VAL A 318 24.12 -12.04 0.48
C VAL A 318 25.43 -11.59 1.10
N ILE A 319 25.44 -10.39 1.68
CA ILE A 319 26.61 -9.76 2.27
C ILE A 319 26.38 -9.57 3.77
N PRO A 320 27.15 -10.24 4.65
CA PRO A 320 27.04 -10.01 6.08
C PRO A 320 27.50 -8.61 6.42
N LEU A 321 26.68 -7.90 7.22
CA LEU A 321 27.10 -6.62 7.78
C LEU A 321 28.05 -6.84 8.98
N PRO A 322 29.05 -5.96 9.15
CA PRO A 322 29.92 -6.01 10.32
C PRO A 322 29.09 -5.83 11.60
N GLU A 323 29.55 -6.47 12.68
CA GLU A 323 28.99 -6.21 14.01
C GLU A 323 29.20 -4.73 14.34
N LYS A 324 28.16 -4.06 14.83
CA LYS A 324 28.28 -2.70 15.34
C LYS A 324 29.12 -2.78 16.64
N GLU A 325 30.28 -2.08 16.65
CA GLU A 325 31.08 -1.89 17.84
C GLU A 325 30.30 -1.18 18.98
#